data_5b3ad52e634a1fd52c24e2ff904555df
#
_entry.id   5b3ad52e634a1fd52c24e2ff904555df
#
_cell.length_a   1.000
_cell.length_b   1.000
_cell.length_c   1.000
_cell.angle_alpha   90.00
_cell.angle_beta   90.00
_cell.angle_gamma   90.00
#
_symmetry.space_group_name_H-M   'P 1'
#
loop_
_entity.id
_entity.type
_entity.pdbx_description
1 polymer ?
#
loop_
_entity_poly.entity_id
_entity_poly.type
_entity_poly.pdbx_seq_one_letter_code
_entity_poly.pdbx_strand_id
1 'polypeptide(L)'
;MKWVLPDEIYQKNADKLKHNFLSGEIQLFAPSFVTQETANALWIAVKQRRIQQTDAQEALKFLQNTKLSLYELNWIDVSQSLAIASKIDIAIYDAAYLFLCDKIGAELITADNKLFEKAKNNFKVTHIKDY
;
A
#
# COMPACT_ATOMS: atom_id res chain seq x y z
N MET A 1 -2.39 -2.91 -5.33
CA MET A 1 -1.00 -2.60 -5.65
C MET A 1 -0.81 -2.46 -7.16
N LYS A 2 -0.51 -1.25 -7.61
CA LYS A 2 -0.45 -0.92 -9.05
C LYS A 2 0.73 -1.54 -9.79
N TRP A 3 1.75 -2.00 -9.08
CA TRP A 3 2.96 -2.58 -9.73
C TRP A 3 2.73 -3.93 -10.39
N VAL A 4 1.72 -4.66 -9.91
CA VAL A 4 1.46 -6.02 -10.36
C VAL A 4 0.19 -6.13 -11.20
N LEU A 5 -0.58 -5.04 -11.31
CA LEU A 5 -1.79 -4.98 -12.12
C LEU A 5 -1.62 -3.86 -13.15
N PRO A 6 -1.49 -4.18 -14.44
CA PRO A 6 -1.32 -3.19 -15.50
C PRO A 6 -2.62 -2.44 -15.80
N ASP A 7 -2.50 -1.37 -16.59
CA ASP A 7 -3.62 -0.58 -17.14
C ASP A 7 -4.47 0.13 -16.08
N GLU A 8 -3.85 0.48 -14.95
CA GLU A 8 -4.52 1.27 -13.92
C GLU A 8 -4.22 2.76 -14.05
N ILE A 9 -5.12 3.58 -13.48
CA ILE A 9 -4.93 5.03 -13.38
C ILE A 9 -3.62 5.32 -12.63
N TYR A 10 -2.89 6.35 -13.07
CA TYR A 10 -1.60 6.75 -12.50
C TYR A 10 -0.48 5.73 -12.69
N GLN A 11 -0.56 4.89 -13.72
CA GLN A 11 0.43 3.86 -13.97
C GLN A 11 1.86 4.43 -14.09
N LYS A 12 2.03 5.58 -14.76
CA LYS A 12 3.35 6.21 -14.91
C LYS A 12 3.97 6.58 -13.57
N ASN A 13 3.16 7.12 -12.66
CA ASN A 13 3.62 7.51 -11.32
C ASN A 13 3.96 6.27 -10.48
N ALA A 14 3.15 5.22 -10.58
CA ALA A 14 3.42 3.95 -9.92
C ALA A 14 4.71 3.30 -10.44
N ASP A 15 4.95 3.36 -11.74
CA ASP A 15 6.18 2.82 -12.35
C ASP A 15 7.40 3.62 -11.91
N LYS A 16 7.30 4.93 -11.79
CA LYS A 16 8.37 5.77 -11.25
C LYS A 16 8.71 5.39 -9.80
N LEU A 17 7.68 5.23 -8.97
CA LEU A 17 7.84 4.80 -7.58
C LEU A 17 8.53 3.43 -7.51
N LYS A 18 8.06 2.48 -8.31
CA LYS A 18 8.65 1.15 -8.41
C LYS A 18 10.12 1.20 -8.82
N HIS A 19 10.43 2.00 -9.85
CA HIS A 19 11.81 2.16 -10.32
C HIS A 19 12.71 2.70 -9.21
N ASN A 20 12.29 3.75 -8.52
CA ASN A 20 13.06 4.36 -7.44
C ASN A 20 13.26 3.39 -6.27
N PHE A 21 12.27 2.56 -5.98
CA PHE A 21 12.37 1.52 -4.96
C PHE A 21 13.37 0.43 -5.38
N LEU A 22 13.24 -0.10 -6.59
CA LEU A 22 14.10 -1.18 -7.06
C LEU A 22 15.55 -0.74 -7.24
N SER A 23 15.79 0.54 -7.56
CA SER A 23 17.15 1.11 -7.67
C SER A 23 17.77 1.47 -6.31
N GLY A 24 16.99 1.42 -5.24
CA GLY A 24 17.46 1.75 -3.89
C GLY A 24 17.42 3.24 -3.54
N GLU A 25 16.86 4.09 -4.40
CA GLU A 25 16.73 5.53 -4.13
C GLU A 25 15.74 5.82 -2.99
N ILE A 26 14.74 4.97 -2.81
CA ILE A 26 13.76 5.07 -1.73
C ILE A 26 13.59 3.73 -1.04
N GLN A 27 13.13 3.78 0.20
CA GLN A 27 12.73 2.60 0.97
C GLN A 27 11.21 2.56 1.05
N LEU A 28 10.64 1.36 0.94
CA LEU A 28 9.21 1.15 1.09
C LEU A 28 8.95 0.25 2.29
N PHE A 29 7.90 0.59 3.01
CA PHE A 29 7.46 -0.09 4.22
C PHE A 29 5.96 -0.37 4.12
N ALA A 30 5.51 -1.43 4.74
CA ALA A 30 4.10 -1.76 4.81
C ALA A 30 3.80 -2.61 6.04
N PRO A 31 2.57 -2.56 6.56
CA PRO A 31 2.13 -3.58 7.51
C PRO A 31 2.18 -4.96 6.87
N SER A 32 2.47 -6.00 7.65
CA SER A 32 2.63 -7.36 7.12
C SER A 32 1.39 -7.89 6.39
N PHE A 33 0.20 -7.39 6.73
CA PHE A 33 -1.03 -7.81 6.03
C PHE A 33 -1.10 -7.34 4.57
N VAL A 34 -0.17 -6.49 4.10
CA VAL A 34 -0.09 -6.13 2.67
C VAL A 34 0.02 -7.36 1.79
N THR A 35 0.59 -8.44 2.30
CA THR A 35 0.71 -9.72 1.57
C THR A 35 -0.67 -10.28 1.22
N GLN A 36 -1.59 -10.31 2.18
CA GLN A 36 -2.96 -10.79 1.96
C GLN A 36 -3.77 -9.81 1.13
N GLU A 37 -3.62 -8.50 1.34
CA GLU A 37 -4.28 -7.49 0.52
C GLU A 37 -3.87 -7.61 -0.95
N THR A 38 -2.59 -7.77 -1.21
CA THR A 38 -2.06 -7.93 -2.57
C THR A 38 -2.57 -9.24 -3.19
N ALA A 39 -2.52 -10.34 -2.44
CA ALA A 39 -3.02 -11.61 -2.92
C ALA A 39 -4.51 -11.54 -3.25
N ASN A 40 -5.30 -10.83 -2.44
CA ASN A 40 -6.72 -10.65 -2.70
C ASN A 40 -6.98 -9.84 -3.97
N ALA A 41 -6.23 -8.76 -4.19
CA ALA A 41 -6.33 -7.97 -5.41
C ALA A 41 -5.98 -8.79 -6.66
N LEU A 42 -4.94 -9.60 -6.58
CA LEU A 42 -4.54 -10.51 -7.66
C LEU A 42 -5.61 -11.58 -7.91
N TRP A 43 -6.19 -12.13 -6.84
CA TRP A 43 -7.27 -13.10 -6.96
C TRP A 43 -8.50 -12.53 -7.67
N ILE A 44 -8.88 -11.29 -7.34
CA ILE A 44 -9.97 -10.59 -8.02
C ILE A 44 -9.65 -10.44 -9.51
N ALA A 45 -8.43 -10.06 -9.86
CA ALA A 45 -8.01 -9.94 -11.26
C ALA A 45 -8.06 -11.28 -12.01
N VAL A 46 -7.71 -12.38 -11.35
CA VAL A 46 -7.83 -13.73 -11.91
C VAL A 46 -9.30 -14.07 -12.18
N LYS A 47 -10.18 -13.80 -11.21
CA LYS A 47 -11.62 -14.05 -11.37
C LYS A 47 -12.22 -13.21 -12.51
N GLN A 48 -11.73 -12.01 -12.71
CA GLN A 48 -12.14 -11.12 -13.80
C GLN A 48 -11.48 -11.47 -15.13
N ARG A 49 -10.67 -12.52 -15.18
CA ARG A 49 -9.94 -12.98 -16.37
C ARG A 49 -8.97 -11.94 -16.95
N ARG A 50 -8.46 -11.04 -16.12
CA ARG A 50 -7.46 -10.06 -16.52
C ARG A 50 -6.05 -10.64 -16.52
N ILE A 51 -5.79 -11.61 -15.65
CA ILE A 51 -4.52 -12.31 -15.53
C ILE A 51 -4.76 -13.80 -15.25
N GLN A 52 -3.73 -14.62 -15.47
CA GLN A 52 -3.75 -16.05 -15.12
C GLN A 52 -3.36 -16.24 -13.66
N GLN A 53 -3.74 -17.38 -13.07
CA GLN A 53 -3.33 -17.73 -11.71
C GLN A 53 -1.80 -17.79 -11.59
N THR A 54 -1.12 -18.33 -12.60
CA THR A 54 0.34 -18.38 -12.63
C THR A 54 0.97 -16.99 -12.60
N ASP A 55 0.38 -16.01 -13.31
CA ASP A 55 0.84 -14.63 -13.29
C ASP A 55 0.70 -14.03 -11.89
N ALA A 56 -0.41 -14.31 -11.21
CA ALA A 56 -0.64 -13.85 -9.84
C ALA A 56 0.42 -14.41 -8.88
N GLN A 57 0.72 -15.70 -8.99
CA GLN A 57 1.74 -16.35 -8.16
C GLN A 57 3.14 -15.81 -8.44
N GLU A 58 3.47 -15.55 -9.70
CA GLU A 58 4.74 -14.93 -10.07
C GLU A 58 4.86 -13.51 -9.53
N ALA A 59 3.77 -12.73 -9.54
CA ALA A 59 3.75 -11.38 -8.97
C ALA A 59 4.04 -11.42 -7.46
N LEU A 60 3.46 -12.36 -6.72
CA LEU A 60 3.74 -12.52 -5.30
C LEU A 60 5.20 -12.91 -5.04
N LYS A 61 5.74 -13.79 -5.87
CA LYS A 61 7.15 -14.19 -5.78
C LYS A 61 8.07 -13.00 -6.06
N PHE A 62 7.74 -12.18 -7.06
CA PHE A 62 8.49 -10.95 -7.34
C PHE A 62 8.52 -10.05 -6.11
N LEU A 63 7.37 -9.80 -5.48
CA LEU A 63 7.30 -8.96 -4.27
C LEU A 63 8.08 -9.54 -3.10
N GLN A 64 8.04 -10.87 -2.92
CA GLN A 64 8.82 -11.55 -1.90
C GLN A 64 10.33 -11.28 -2.05
N ASN A 65 10.80 -11.18 -3.29
CA ASN A 65 12.22 -11.00 -3.59
C ASN A 65 12.65 -9.53 -3.61
N THR A 66 11.73 -8.59 -3.37
CA THR A 66 12.07 -7.17 -3.21
C THR A 66 12.53 -6.88 -1.78
N LYS A 67 13.06 -5.67 -1.58
CA LYS A 67 13.47 -5.18 -0.24
C LYS A 67 12.33 -4.48 0.50
N LEU A 68 11.09 -4.78 0.17
CA LEU A 68 9.93 -4.24 0.89
C LEU A 68 10.00 -4.67 2.36
N SER A 69 10.01 -3.69 3.24
CA SER A 69 10.08 -3.94 4.68
C SER A 69 8.68 -4.12 5.26
N LEU A 70 8.42 -5.27 5.86
CA LEU A 70 7.14 -5.59 6.45
C LEU A 70 7.19 -5.42 7.97
N TYR A 71 6.15 -4.81 8.54
CA TYR A 71 6.02 -4.56 9.96
C TYR A 71 4.82 -5.30 10.52
N GLU A 72 5.05 -6.09 11.56
CA GLU A 72 3.97 -6.68 12.35
C GLU A 72 3.35 -5.63 13.26
N LEU A 73 2.02 -5.58 13.28
CA LEU A 73 1.28 -4.73 14.19
C LEU A 73 0.72 -5.59 15.33
N ASN A 74 1.06 -5.23 16.57
CA ASN A 74 0.56 -5.91 17.75
C ASN A 74 -0.83 -5.36 18.14
N TRP A 75 -1.44 -5.90 19.20
CA TRP A 75 -2.76 -5.48 19.64
C TRP A 75 -2.83 -3.99 20.03
N ILE A 76 -1.75 -3.46 20.62
CA ILE A 76 -1.68 -2.03 20.99
C ILE A 76 -1.65 -1.16 19.72
N ASP A 77 -0.86 -1.55 18.75
CA ASP A 77 -0.77 -0.84 17.45
C ASP A 77 -2.13 -0.81 16.75
N VAL A 78 -2.84 -1.93 16.76
CA VAL A 78 -4.18 -2.03 16.16
C VAL A 78 -5.18 -1.18 16.92
N SER A 79 -5.10 -1.12 18.25
CA SER A 79 -5.94 -0.23 19.06
C SER A 79 -5.72 1.24 18.72
N GLN A 80 -4.47 1.65 18.52
CA GLN A 80 -4.15 3.02 18.11
C GLN A 80 -4.62 3.30 16.68
N SER A 81 -4.52 2.32 15.80
CA SER A 81 -5.09 2.41 14.44
C SER A 81 -6.61 2.59 14.48
N LEU A 82 -7.29 1.90 15.39
CA LEU A 82 -8.73 2.07 15.58
C LEU A 82 -9.10 3.50 15.97
N ALA A 83 -8.30 4.13 16.85
CA ALA A 83 -8.51 5.53 17.23
C ALA A 83 -8.39 6.46 16.00
N ILE A 84 -7.42 6.24 15.13
CA ILE A 84 -7.27 7.00 13.88
C ILE A 84 -8.49 6.77 12.97
N ALA A 85 -8.88 5.52 12.77
CA ALA A 85 -10.02 5.16 11.93
C ALA A 85 -11.31 5.86 12.38
N SER A 86 -11.54 5.88 13.68
CA SER A 86 -12.70 6.55 14.29
C SER A 86 -12.63 8.08 14.11
N LYS A 87 -11.45 8.67 14.27
CA LYS A 87 -11.27 10.12 14.22
C LYS A 87 -11.54 10.72 12.84
N ILE A 88 -11.05 10.08 11.78
CA ILE A 88 -11.15 10.59 10.42
C ILE A 88 -12.07 9.76 9.52
N ASP A 89 -12.74 8.77 10.08
CA ASP A 89 -13.74 7.93 9.39
C ASP A 89 -13.16 7.24 8.15
N ILE A 90 -12.17 6.38 8.38
CA ILE A 90 -11.55 5.54 7.36
C ILE A 90 -11.56 4.08 7.78
N ALA A 91 -11.28 3.18 6.83
CA ALA A 91 -11.14 1.76 7.12
C ALA A 91 -9.98 1.51 8.07
N ILE A 92 -10.11 0.48 8.91
CA ILE A 92 -9.05 0.11 9.88
C ILE A 92 -7.73 -0.23 9.16
N TYR A 93 -7.77 -0.83 7.98
CA TYR A 93 -6.57 -1.15 7.22
C TYR A 93 -5.83 0.11 6.76
N ASP A 94 -6.56 1.12 6.28
CA ASP A 94 -5.98 2.41 5.91
C ASP A 94 -5.39 3.14 7.13
N ALA A 95 -6.09 3.09 8.25
CA ALA A 95 -5.62 3.66 9.51
C ALA A 95 -4.32 2.98 9.99
N ALA A 96 -4.19 1.68 9.77
CA ALA A 96 -2.98 0.95 10.12
C ALA A 96 -1.76 1.43 9.31
N TYR A 97 -1.95 1.74 8.02
CA TYR A 97 -0.88 2.35 7.22
C TYR A 97 -0.49 3.72 7.76
N LEU A 98 -1.46 4.57 8.12
CA LEU A 98 -1.17 5.88 8.69
C LEU A 98 -0.48 5.77 10.05
N PHE A 99 -0.92 4.85 10.88
CA PHE A 99 -0.27 4.56 12.16
C PHE A 99 1.20 4.16 11.96
N LEU A 100 1.47 3.26 11.01
CA LEU A 100 2.83 2.84 10.72
C LEU A 100 3.69 4.01 10.25
N CYS A 101 3.16 4.86 9.37
CA CYS A 101 3.87 6.04 8.88
C CYS A 101 4.29 6.96 10.04
N ASP A 102 3.39 7.25 10.97
CA ASP A 102 3.70 8.05 12.14
C ASP A 102 4.77 7.40 13.01
N LYS A 103 4.65 6.09 13.21
CA LYS A 103 5.57 5.34 14.06
C LYS A 103 7.01 5.36 13.55
N ILE A 104 7.20 5.26 12.24
CA ILE A 104 8.52 5.16 11.63
C ILE A 104 8.99 6.45 10.95
N GLY A 105 8.21 7.52 11.02
CA GLY A 105 8.56 8.81 10.40
C GLY A 105 8.53 8.79 8.88
N ALA A 106 7.67 7.98 8.27
CA ALA A 106 7.50 7.87 6.83
C ALA A 106 6.25 8.63 6.35
N GLU A 107 6.13 8.83 5.05
CA GLU A 107 4.91 9.34 4.45
C GLU A 107 4.15 8.24 3.72
N LEU A 108 2.82 8.37 3.68
CA LEU A 108 1.96 7.48 2.92
C LEU A 108 1.84 7.99 1.48
N ILE A 109 2.06 7.11 0.51
CA ILE A 109 1.73 7.37 -0.89
C ILE A 109 0.46 6.57 -1.21
N THR A 110 -0.58 7.27 -1.66
CA THR A 110 -1.87 6.63 -1.94
C THR A 110 -2.45 7.07 -3.28
N ALA A 111 -3.15 6.17 -3.94
CA ALA A 111 -3.97 6.47 -5.11
C ALA A 111 -5.45 6.70 -4.75
N ASP A 112 -5.82 6.54 -3.50
CA ASP A 112 -7.18 6.69 -3.01
C ASP A 112 -7.48 8.15 -2.68
N ASN A 113 -8.35 8.77 -3.49
CA ASN A 113 -8.73 10.17 -3.31
C ASN A 113 -9.41 10.43 -1.96
N LYS A 114 -10.29 9.53 -1.52
CA LYS A 114 -11.01 9.69 -0.26
C LYS A 114 -10.06 9.62 0.93
N LEU A 115 -9.16 8.66 0.93
CA LEU A 115 -8.15 8.52 1.98
C LEU A 115 -7.27 9.75 2.03
N PHE A 116 -6.76 10.21 0.88
CA PHE A 116 -5.93 11.41 0.81
C PHE A 116 -6.64 12.63 1.41
N GLU A 117 -7.88 12.89 1.01
CA GLU A 117 -8.64 14.05 1.49
C GLU A 117 -8.89 13.98 3.01
N LYS A 118 -9.17 12.80 3.55
CA LYS A 118 -9.42 12.63 4.99
C LYS A 118 -8.15 12.69 5.83
N ALA A 119 -6.99 12.32 5.29
CA ALA A 119 -5.75 12.20 6.04
C ALA A 119 -4.82 13.41 5.91
N LYS A 120 -4.89 14.17 4.82
CA LYS A 120 -3.89 15.19 4.45
C LYS A 120 -3.64 16.28 5.50
N ASN A 121 -4.63 16.61 6.33
CA ASN A 121 -4.50 17.68 7.32
C ASN A 121 -3.81 17.24 8.62
N ASN A 122 -3.77 15.93 8.88
CA ASN A 122 -3.28 15.38 10.14
C ASN A 122 -2.10 14.43 9.98
N PHE A 123 -1.82 13.98 8.74
CA PHE A 123 -0.78 13.00 8.45
C PHE A 123 0.06 13.41 7.25
N LYS A 124 1.29 12.91 7.20
CA LYS A 124 2.13 13.02 6.02
C LYS A 124 1.64 12.07 4.95
N VAL A 125 0.89 12.58 3.99
CA VAL A 125 0.34 11.79 2.88
C VAL A 125 0.50 12.54 1.57
N THR A 126 0.88 11.83 0.53
CA THR A 126 1.00 12.35 -0.83
C THR A 126 0.13 11.50 -1.75
N HIS A 127 -0.67 12.16 -2.58
CA HIS A 127 -1.40 11.44 -3.61
C HIS A 127 -0.42 11.02 -4.71
N ILE A 128 -0.55 9.79 -5.22
CA ILE A 128 0.40 9.26 -6.21
C ILE A 128 0.48 10.11 -7.49
N LYS A 129 -0.58 10.84 -7.83
CA LYS A 129 -0.56 11.76 -8.99
C LYS A 129 0.51 12.86 -8.86
N ASP A 130 0.91 13.18 -7.64
CA ASP A 130 1.89 14.23 -7.33
C ASP A 130 3.30 13.66 -7.10
N TYR A 131 3.46 12.36 -7.20
CA TYR A 131 4.75 11.70 -7.14
C TYR A 131 5.44 11.80 -8.51
#